data_b00172e4b595fcfb9289c5fe86de284e
#
_entry.id   b00172e4b595fcfb9289c5fe86de284e
#
_cell.length_a   1.000
_cell.length_b   1.000
_cell.length_c   1.000
_cell.angle_alpha   90.00
_cell.angle_beta   90.00
_cell.angle_gamma   90.00
#
_symmetry.space_group_name_H-M   'P 1'
#
loop_
_entity.id
_entity.type
_entity.pdbx_description
1 polymer ?
#
loop_
_entity_poly.entity_id
_entity_poly.type
_entity_poly.pdbx_seq_one_letter_code
_entity_poly.pdbx_strand_id
1 'polypeptide(L)'
;GGVYKFNELKELVEDIGGFILQESVMQTETMLHMAFPEYEERTIRNKIKDLGGKFKELPLAGTEIMVVSPSLGKHHAVNPMCDVAEYLRRQGAITIVMGLARGVGKRIAQITVEEKKIIEESDGAVFVFGNFKECISVKAKLCEQVNVPYLIVGGPPDLELPHYSGGVGRRTDRLRRAEDIECLERMTTELDKRLNEKRQEVEEDPLAANPLFVKEMIEMMVPSKAGEELPITVQLDGLRVSIDEEELGNIKTVEIGTRKLSEIAEIRKSLFKGYLVKIRPESEVGCIF
;
A
#
# COMPACT_ATOMS: atom_id res chain seq x y z
N GLY A 1 30.14 -0.37 15.99
CA GLY A 1 29.36 0.40 16.98
C GLY A 1 27.92 0.66 16.61
N GLY A 2 27.44 0.20 15.45
CA GLY A 2 26.10 0.56 14.96
C GLY A 2 24.93 -0.31 15.46
N VAL A 3 25.11 -1.60 15.60
CA VAL A 3 24.02 -2.57 15.85
C VAL A 3 23.28 -2.32 17.19
N TYR A 4 24.00 -2.03 18.26
CA TYR A 4 23.37 -1.75 19.58
C TYR A 4 22.47 -0.51 19.57
N LYS A 5 22.80 0.48 18.77
CA LYS A 5 22.03 1.72 18.70
C LYS A 5 20.65 1.54 18.00
N PHE A 6 20.56 0.60 17.07
CA PHE A 6 19.27 0.28 16.42
C PHE A 6 18.31 -0.43 17.37
N ASN A 7 18.81 -1.32 18.21
CA ASN A 7 17.96 -1.99 19.20
C ASN A 7 17.34 -0.99 20.18
N GLU A 8 18.11 0.02 20.65
CA GLU A 8 17.56 1.08 21.48
C GLU A 8 16.44 1.89 20.81
N LEU A 9 16.50 2.07 19.47
CA LEU A 9 15.43 2.75 18.74
C LEU A 9 14.20 1.85 18.61
N LYS A 10 14.40 0.56 18.34
CA LYS A 10 13.29 -0.41 18.26
C LYS A 10 12.57 -0.53 19.60
N GLU A 11 13.32 -0.73 20.70
CA GLU A 11 12.78 -0.78 22.05
C GLU A 11 11.98 0.50 22.37
N LEU A 12 12.52 1.67 22.03
CA LEU A 12 11.81 2.92 22.24
C LEU A 12 10.49 2.99 21.45
N VAL A 13 10.50 2.53 20.18
CA VAL A 13 9.28 2.52 19.34
C VAL A 13 8.22 1.60 19.94
N GLU A 14 8.61 0.42 20.40
CA GLU A 14 7.71 -0.54 21.07
C GLU A 14 7.19 0.00 22.39
N ASP A 15 8.06 0.60 23.21
CA ASP A 15 7.70 1.18 24.53
C ASP A 15 6.65 2.29 24.43
N ILE A 16 6.64 3.06 23.35
CA ILE A 16 5.64 4.11 23.11
C ILE A 16 4.40 3.63 22.37
N GLY A 17 4.25 2.31 22.19
CA GLY A 17 3.11 1.71 21.48
C GLY A 17 3.20 1.80 19.97
N GLY A 18 4.41 1.96 19.42
CA GLY A 18 4.67 1.93 18.00
C GLY A 18 5.00 0.52 17.50
N PHE A 19 5.19 0.41 16.19
CA PHE A 19 5.44 -0.84 15.47
C PHE A 19 6.60 -0.70 14.49
N ILE A 20 7.42 -1.73 14.39
CA ILE A 20 8.43 -1.84 13.32
C ILE A 20 7.76 -2.53 12.11
N LEU A 21 7.58 -1.79 11.03
CA LEU A 21 6.93 -2.29 9.82
C LEU A 21 7.90 -3.08 8.94
N GLN A 22 9.13 -2.59 8.82
CA GLN A 22 10.16 -3.21 7.99
C GLN A 22 11.56 -2.77 8.42
N GLU A 23 12.50 -3.68 8.37
CA GLU A 23 13.93 -3.42 8.50
C GLU A 23 14.67 -3.82 7.23
N SER A 24 15.55 -2.95 6.76
CA SER A 24 16.42 -3.22 5.61
C SER A 24 17.85 -2.84 5.95
N VAL A 25 18.70 -3.85 6.02
CA VAL A 25 20.14 -3.66 6.30
C VAL A 25 20.91 -3.68 4.98
N MET A 26 21.55 -2.56 4.65
CA MET A 26 22.44 -2.42 3.51
C MET A 26 23.88 -2.26 4.00
N GLN A 27 24.85 -2.40 3.11
CA GLN A 27 26.28 -2.34 3.47
C GLN A 27 26.68 -1.04 4.18
N THR A 28 26.05 0.07 3.84
CA THR A 28 26.40 1.42 4.31
C THR A 28 25.37 2.05 5.23
N GLU A 29 24.13 1.55 5.22
CA GLU A 29 23.02 2.13 5.98
C GLU A 29 22.00 1.07 6.38
N THR A 30 21.29 1.33 7.47
CA THR A 30 20.11 0.57 7.88
C THR A 30 18.91 1.48 7.80
N MET A 31 17.85 1.00 7.18
CA MET A 31 16.57 1.68 7.06
C MET A 31 15.55 0.94 7.92
N LEU A 32 14.87 1.69 8.79
CA LEU A 32 13.74 1.21 9.57
C LEU A 32 12.47 1.94 9.10
N HIS A 33 11.48 1.19 8.68
CA HIS A 33 10.12 1.70 8.53
C HIS A 33 9.38 1.42 9.83
N MET A 34 8.85 2.45 10.44
CA MET A 34 8.16 2.36 11.73
C MET A 34 6.87 3.17 11.71
N ALA A 35 5.89 2.72 12.47
CA ALA A 35 4.68 3.47 12.77
C ALA A 35 4.64 3.73 14.29
N PHE A 36 4.27 4.92 14.69
CA PHE A 36 4.17 5.30 16.10
C PHE A 36 3.13 6.43 16.26
N PRO A 37 2.60 6.66 17.46
CA PRO A 37 1.64 7.73 17.71
C PRO A 37 2.21 9.10 17.35
N GLU A 38 1.43 9.95 16.69
CA GLU A 38 1.85 11.26 16.20
C GLU A 38 2.43 12.15 17.33
N TYR A 39 1.84 12.10 18.52
CA TYR A 39 2.31 12.88 19.67
C TYR A 39 3.70 12.49 20.16
N GLU A 40 4.24 11.34 19.76
CA GLU A 40 5.60 10.87 20.07
C GLU A 40 6.64 11.21 18.98
N GLU A 41 6.22 11.85 17.90
CA GLU A 41 7.12 12.20 16.78
C GLU A 41 8.39 12.93 17.27
N ARG A 42 8.22 13.88 18.19
CA ARG A 42 9.35 14.65 18.73
C ARG A 42 10.36 13.77 19.47
N THR A 43 9.89 12.80 20.23
CA THR A 43 10.72 11.84 20.97
C THR A 43 11.54 11.00 20.01
N ILE A 44 10.90 10.45 18.98
CA ILE A 44 11.55 9.63 17.95
C ILE A 44 12.54 10.46 17.12
N ARG A 45 12.18 11.66 16.67
CA ARG A 45 13.10 12.54 15.92
C ARG A 45 14.37 12.86 16.70
N ASN A 46 14.23 13.16 18.00
CA ASN A 46 15.39 13.44 18.86
C ASN A 46 16.29 12.19 18.97
N LYS A 47 15.71 11.02 19.23
CA LYS A 47 16.48 9.76 19.32
C LYS A 47 17.22 9.47 18.02
N ILE A 48 16.56 9.61 16.86
CA ILE A 48 17.19 9.41 15.53
C ILE A 48 18.35 10.38 15.32
N LYS A 49 18.17 11.66 15.71
CA LYS A 49 19.23 12.67 15.63
C LYS A 49 20.44 12.31 16.50
N ASP A 50 20.24 11.85 17.72
CA ASP A 50 21.29 11.42 18.64
C ASP A 50 22.05 10.19 18.10
N LEU A 51 21.38 9.34 17.34
CA LEU A 51 21.99 8.22 16.64
C LEU A 51 22.70 8.62 15.33
N GLY A 52 22.61 9.89 14.91
CA GLY A 52 23.15 10.40 13.65
C GLY A 52 22.36 9.97 12.43
N GLY A 53 21.11 9.56 12.61
CA GLY A 53 20.21 9.11 11.54
C GLY A 53 19.48 10.28 10.85
N LYS A 54 18.73 9.94 9.80
CA LYS A 54 17.82 10.83 9.09
C LYS A 54 16.39 10.33 9.24
N PHE A 55 15.48 11.22 9.55
CA PHE A 55 14.06 10.96 9.61
C PHE A 55 13.38 11.39 8.29
N LYS A 56 12.49 10.56 7.79
CA LYS A 56 11.65 10.86 6.64
C LYS A 56 10.25 10.31 6.87
N GLU A 57 9.25 11.12 6.68
CA GLU A 57 7.85 10.67 6.66
C GLU A 57 7.55 9.91 5.37
N LEU A 58 6.80 8.84 5.51
CA LEU A 58 6.37 7.98 4.40
C LEU A 58 4.84 8.02 4.32
N PRO A 59 4.28 8.84 3.43
CA PRO A 59 2.83 9.09 3.37
C PRO A 59 2.00 7.86 3.03
N LEU A 60 2.61 6.86 2.40
CA LEU A 60 1.92 5.64 1.97
C LEU A 60 2.26 4.41 2.83
N ALA A 61 2.92 4.60 4.00
CA ALA A 61 3.20 3.48 4.90
C ALA A 61 1.89 2.83 5.38
N GLY A 62 1.90 1.50 5.45
CA GLY A 62 0.72 0.72 5.85
C GLY A 62 -0.40 0.69 4.81
N THR A 63 -0.12 0.97 3.53
CA THR A 63 -1.09 0.84 2.44
C THR A 63 -0.64 -0.17 1.39
N GLU A 64 -1.59 -0.87 0.81
CA GLU A 64 -1.40 -1.72 -0.36
C GLU A 64 -2.00 -1.04 -1.60
N ILE A 65 -1.16 -0.76 -2.60
CA ILE A 65 -1.55 -0.02 -3.80
C ILE A 65 -1.42 -0.90 -5.05
N MET A 66 -2.52 -1.01 -5.79
CA MET A 66 -2.55 -1.68 -7.08
C MET A 66 -2.07 -0.73 -8.18
N VAL A 67 -0.96 -1.07 -8.84
CA VAL A 67 -0.46 -0.33 -10.01
C VAL A 67 -0.91 -1.03 -11.27
N VAL A 68 -1.84 -0.41 -11.99
CA VAL A 68 -2.57 -1.02 -13.11
C VAL A 68 -2.15 -0.41 -14.43
N SER A 69 -1.75 -1.25 -15.39
CA SER A 69 -1.62 -0.82 -16.78
C SER A 69 -2.86 -1.21 -17.58
N PRO A 70 -3.63 -0.26 -18.10
CA PRO A 70 -4.85 -0.55 -18.86
C PRO A 70 -4.60 -1.27 -20.19
N SER A 71 -3.35 -1.33 -20.64
CA SER A 71 -2.99 -2.07 -21.85
C SER A 71 -1.47 -2.25 -21.92
N LEU A 72 -1.03 -3.43 -22.25
CA LEU A 72 0.37 -3.75 -22.60
C LEU A 72 0.64 -3.55 -24.11
N GLY A 73 -0.28 -2.91 -24.84
CA GLY A 73 -0.14 -2.67 -26.29
C GLY A 73 0.96 -1.67 -26.64
N LYS A 74 1.37 -1.65 -27.91
CA LYS A 74 2.43 -0.80 -28.45
C LYS A 74 2.24 0.71 -28.19
N HIS A 75 1.00 1.16 -28.00
CA HIS A 75 0.68 2.55 -27.66
C HIS A 75 1.18 2.98 -26.27
N HIS A 76 1.52 2.02 -25.45
CA HIS A 76 2.05 2.21 -24.10
C HIS A 76 3.47 1.67 -23.97
N ALA A 77 4.22 1.58 -25.08
CA ALA A 77 5.56 1.02 -25.12
C ALA A 77 6.58 1.75 -24.19
N VAL A 78 6.25 2.94 -23.74
CA VAL A 78 6.99 3.71 -22.73
C VAL A 78 6.14 3.81 -21.46
N ASN A 79 5.61 2.70 -20.99
CA ASN A 79 4.79 2.65 -19.79
C ASN A 79 5.71 2.65 -18.56
N PRO A 80 5.64 3.67 -17.69
CA PRO A 80 6.49 3.79 -16.50
C PRO A 80 5.97 2.96 -15.31
N MET A 81 5.15 1.95 -15.53
CA MET A 81 4.48 1.20 -14.48
C MET A 81 5.45 0.67 -13.41
N CYS A 82 6.60 0.13 -13.82
CA CYS A 82 7.60 -0.35 -12.88
C CYS A 82 8.26 0.80 -12.10
N ASP A 83 8.52 1.93 -12.77
CA ASP A 83 9.10 3.11 -12.11
C ASP A 83 8.12 3.70 -11.11
N VAL A 84 6.83 3.77 -11.45
CA VAL A 84 5.75 4.20 -10.53
C VAL A 84 5.64 3.26 -9.34
N ALA A 85 5.57 1.96 -9.57
CA ALA A 85 5.47 0.97 -8.49
C ALA A 85 6.66 1.05 -7.53
N GLU A 86 7.87 1.16 -8.07
CA GLU A 86 9.09 1.28 -7.27
C GLU A 86 9.12 2.60 -6.48
N TYR A 87 8.66 3.71 -7.09
CA TYR A 87 8.61 4.98 -6.39
C TYR A 87 7.61 4.94 -5.23
N LEU A 88 6.42 4.38 -5.43
CA LEU A 88 5.41 4.21 -4.37
C LEU A 88 5.93 3.34 -3.23
N ARG A 89 6.70 2.27 -3.51
CA ARG A 89 7.38 1.49 -2.47
C ARG A 89 8.34 2.34 -1.63
N ARG A 90 9.10 3.23 -2.27
CA ARG A 90 9.99 4.16 -1.56
C ARG A 90 9.25 5.20 -0.74
N GLN A 91 7.94 5.36 -0.96
CA GLN A 91 7.04 6.17 -0.13
C GLN A 91 6.28 5.34 0.91
N GLY A 92 6.66 4.07 1.09
CA GLY A 92 6.15 3.18 2.14
C GLY A 92 5.03 2.24 1.72
N ALA A 93 4.49 2.35 0.50
CA ALA A 93 3.43 1.45 0.03
C ALA A 93 3.95 0.05 -0.28
N ILE A 94 3.10 -0.95 -0.06
CA ILE A 94 3.25 -2.26 -0.71
C ILE A 94 2.55 -2.18 -2.06
N THR A 95 3.26 -2.51 -3.15
CA THR A 95 2.69 -2.38 -4.50
C THR A 95 2.49 -3.72 -5.17
N ILE A 96 1.32 -3.91 -5.75
CA ILE A 96 1.00 -5.01 -6.65
C ILE A 96 0.90 -4.43 -8.07
N VAL A 97 1.55 -5.09 -9.02
CA VAL A 97 1.57 -4.65 -10.42
C VAL A 97 0.69 -5.55 -11.26
N MET A 98 -0.27 -4.97 -11.98
CA MET A 98 -1.24 -5.70 -12.77
C MET A 98 -1.39 -5.09 -14.17
N GLY A 99 -1.36 -5.93 -15.20
CA GLY A 99 -1.75 -5.56 -16.56
C GLY A 99 -3.16 -6.06 -16.85
N LEU A 100 -4.03 -5.18 -17.37
CA LEU A 100 -5.35 -5.61 -17.85
C LEU A 100 -5.21 -6.41 -19.15
N ALA A 101 -5.86 -7.55 -19.22
CA ALA A 101 -5.67 -8.55 -20.27
C ALA A 101 -6.15 -8.12 -21.66
N ARG A 102 -6.90 -7.01 -21.78
CA ARG A 102 -7.59 -6.65 -23.01
C ARG A 102 -7.28 -5.23 -23.51
N GLY A 103 -6.82 -5.17 -24.72
CA GLY A 103 -6.51 -3.94 -25.45
C GLY A 103 -6.02 -4.23 -26.86
N VAL A 104 -6.30 -5.42 -27.39
CA VAL A 104 -5.90 -5.78 -28.78
C VAL A 104 -7.00 -5.33 -29.74
N GLY A 105 -6.65 -4.40 -30.63
CA GLY A 105 -7.52 -3.89 -31.69
C GLY A 105 -8.25 -2.60 -31.33
N LYS A 106 -9.23 -2.22 -32.16
CA LYS A 106 -10.05 -1.00 -32.05
C LYS A 106 -11.09 -1.07 -30.89
N ARG A 107 -11.04 -2.07 -30.05
CA ARG A 107 -11.98 -2.23 -28.92
C ARG A 107 -11.48 -1.42 -27.73
N ILE A 108 -12.40 -0.70 -27.11
CA ILE A 108 -12.14 -0.02 -25.83
C ILE A 108 -11.70 -1.09 -24.83
N ALA A 109 -10.63 -0.82 -24.09
CA ALA A 109 -10.22 -1.68 -22.99
C ALA A 109 -11.40 -1.81 -22.00
N GLN A 110 -11.55 -2.97 -21.39
CA GLN A 110 -12.59 -3.24 -20.40
C GLN A 110 -11.93 -3.86 -19.18
N ILE A 111 -12.41 -3.50 -18.02
CA ILE A 111 -12.09 -4.21 -16.78
C ILE A 111 -13.09 -5.34 -16.64
N THR A 112 -12.63 -6.57 -16.51
CA THR A 112 -13.50 -7.71 -16.20
C THR A 112 -13.97 -7.63 -14.76
N VAL A 113 -15.04 -8.33 -14.42
CA VAL A 113 -15.53 -8.40 -13.03
C VAL A 113 -14.47 -8.94 -12.07
N GLU A 114 -13.66 -9.90 -12.52
CA GLU A 114 -12.57 -10.46 -11.73
C GLU A 114 -11.44 -9.46 -11.54
N GLU A 115 -10.98 -8.78 -12.61
CA GLU A 115 -9.96 -7.73 -12.53
C GLU A 115 -10.41 -6.59 -11.61
N LYS A 116 -11.69 -6.17 -11.70
CA LYS A 116 -12.26 -5.18 -10.79
C LYS A 116 -12.15 -5.64 -9.35
N LYS A 117 -12.60 -6.84 -9.04
CA LYS A 117 -12.53 -7.38 -7.67
C LYS A 117 -11.11 -7.49 -7.15
N ILE A 118 -10.13 -7.87 -8.00
CA ILE A 118 -8.72 -7.92 -7.62
C ILE A 118 -8.21 -6.52 -7.26
N ILE A 119 -8.55 -5.50 -8.05
CA ILE A 119 -8.16 -4.12 -7.78
C ILE A 119 -8.78 -3.63 -6.45
N GLU A 120 -10.04 -3.96 -6.22
CA GLU A 120 -10.79 -3.55 -5.03
C GLU A 120 -10.37 -4.29 -3.73
N GLU A 121 -9.47 -5.26 -3.83
CA GLU A 121 -8.84 -5.87 -2.65
C GLU A 121 -7.71 -5.03 -2.05
N SER A 122 -7.27 -3.97 -2.74
CA SER A 122 -6.21 -3.05 -2.29
C SER A 122 -6.80 -1.78 -1.66
N ASP A 123 -5.97 -1.00 -0.98
CA ASP A 123 -6.40 0.29 -0.40
C ASP A 123 -6.67 1.36 -1.45
N GLY A 124 -5.98 1.27 -2.59
CA GLY A 124 -6.15 2.18 -3.71
C GLY A 124 -5.50 1.67 -4.99
N ALA A 125 -5.73 2.37 -6.09
CA ALA A 125 -5.20 2.00 -7.40
C ALA A 125 -4.56 3.18 -8.13
N VAL A 126 -3.45 2.92 -8.84
CA VAL A 126 -2.82 3.86 -9.77
C VAL A 126 -2.86 3.28 -11.17
N PHE A 127 -3.65 3.90 -12.03
CA PHE A 127 -3.76 3.52 -13.45
C PHE A 127 -2.70 4.23 -14.27
N VAL A 128 -1.74 3.49 -14.79
CA VAL A 128 -0.57 4.04 -15.49
C VAL A 128 -0.75 3.95 -17.00
N PHE A 129 -0.90 5.12 -17.61
CA PHE A 129 -1.05 5.28 -19.05
C PHE A 129 0.26 5.74 -19.71
N GLY A 130 0.29 5.70 -21.05
CA GLY A 130 1.37 6.25 -21.86
C GLY A 130 1.18 7.73 -22.19
N ASN A 131 1.62 8.13 -23.42
CA ASN A 131 1.73 9.54 -23.83
C ASN A 131 0.59 10.04 -24.74
N PHE A 132 -0.41 9.23 -25.06
CA PHE A 132 -1.46 9.60 -26.01
C PHE A 132 -2.70 10.15 -25.29
N LYS A 133 -2.94 11.47 -25.44
CA LYS A 133 -4.07 12.17 -24.81
C LYS A 133 -5.41 11.50 -25.10
N GLU A 134 -5.71 11.23 -26.36
CA GLU A 134 -6.97 10.62 -26.80
C GLU A 134 -7.17 9.23 -26.18
N CYS A 135 -6.09 8.45 -26.09
CA CYS A 135 -6.15 7.13 -25.48
C CYS A 135 -6.47 7.20 -23.99
N ILE A 136 -5.87 8.15 -23.28
CA ILE A 136 -6.10 8.37 -21.86
C ILE A 136 -7.54 8.83 -21.64
N SER A 137 -8.00 9.86 -22.37
CA SER A 137 -9.36 10.42 -22.24
C SER A 137 -10.44 9.37 -22.48
N VAL A 138 -10.27 8.49 -23.47
CA VAL A 138 -11.24 7.43 -23.74
C VAL A 138 -11.22 6.34 -22.67
N LYS A 139 -10.03 6.02 -22.13
CA LYS A 139 -9.88 4.93 -21.16
C LYS A 139 -10.06 5.36 -19.71
N ALA A 140 -10.02 6.64 -19.40
CA ALA A 140 -10.24 7.16 -18.05
C ALA A 140 -11.54 6.64 -17.42
N LYS A 141 -12.60 6.49 -18.23
CA LYS A 141 -13.89 5.92 -17.81
C LYS A 141 -13.81 4.49 -17.24
N LEU A 142 -12.73 3.75 -17.52
CA LEU A 142 -12.51 2.45 -16.91
C LEU A 142 -12.20 2.56 -15.42
N CYS A 143 -11.46 3.61 -15.07
CA CYS A 143 -11.03 3.83 -13.69
C CYS A 143 -12.21 4.20 -12.77
N GLU A 144 -13.27 4.81 -13.33
CA GLU A 144 -14.51 5.14 -12.62
C GLU A 144 -15.32 3.90 -12.19
N GLN A 145 -14.97 2.70 -12.69
CA GLN A 145 -15.69 1.46 -12.39
C GLN A 145 -15.23 0.80 -11.09
N VAL A 146 -14.08 1.21 -10.54
CA VAL A 146 -13.56 0.65 -9.28
C VAL A 146 -14.06 1.45 -8.08
N ASN A 147 -14.32 0.76 -6.97
CA ASN A 147 -14.86 1.34 -5.74
C ASN A 147 -13.77 1.65 -4.69
N VAL A 148 -12.51 1.72 -5.12
CA VAL A 148 -11.40 2.14 -4.25
C VAL A 148 -10.86 3.50 -4.71
N PRO A 149 -10.24 4.28 -3.83
CA PRO A 149 -9.53 5.49 -4.20
C PRO A 149 -8.58 5.23 -5.36
N TYR A 150 -8.62 6.06 -6.40
CA TYR A 150 -7.74 5.86 -7.54
C TYR A 150 -7.13 7.15 -8.08
N LEU A 151 -6.01 6.98 -8.78
CA LEU A 151 -5.33 8.03 -9.51
C LEU A 151 -5.00 7.55 -10.92
N ILE A 152 -5.17 8.43 -11.90
CA ILE A 152 -4.74 8.21 -13.28
C ILE A 152 -3.43 8.95 -13.50
N VAL A 153 -2.42 8.27 -14.04
CA VAL A 153 -1.14 8.91 -14.38
C VAL A 153 -0.77 8.68 -15.83
N GLY A 154 -0.12 9.66 -16.44
CA GLY A 154 0.31 9.58 -17.83
C GLY A 154 1.29 10.66 -18.23
N GLY A 155 1.81 10.59 -19.46
CA GLY A 155 2.81 11.52 -19.98
C GLY A 155 2.33 12.94 -20.27
N PRO A 156 1.11 13.17 -20.82
CA PRO A 156 0.63 14.52 -21.10
C PRO A 156 0.49 15.36 -19.83
N PRO A 157 1.15 16.52 -19.69
CA PRO A 157 1.05 17.32 -18.47
C PRO A 157 -0.28 18.08 -18.36
N ASP A 158 -0.93 18.38 -19.49
CA ASP A 158 -2.05 19.33 -19.60
C ASP A 158 -3.36 18.62 -19.95
N LEU A 159 -3.60 17.45 -19.39
CA LEU A 159 -4.83 16.71 -19.62
C LEU A 159 -5.83 17.02 -18.49
N GLU A 160 -6.94 17.67 -18.85
CA GLU A 160 -8.01 17.98 -17.90
C GLU A 160 -8.91 16.75 -17.71
N LEU A 161 -8.57 15.94 -16.72
CA LEU A 161 -9.35 14.78 -16.28
C LEU A 161 -9.44 14.74 -14.75
N PRO A 162 -10.55 14.27 -14.19
CA PRO A 162 -10.64 13.97 -12.77
C PRO A 162 -9.57 12.99 -12.34
N HIS A 163 -8.99 13.20 -11.18
CA HIS A 163 -7.98 12.28 -10.59
C HIS A 163 -6.79 11.98 -11.50
N TYR A 164 -6.31 12.97 -12.24
CA TYR A 164 -5.20 12.83 -13.17
C TYR A 164 -3.94 13.55 -12.68
N SER A 165 -2.80 12.87 -12.77
CA SER A 165 -1.46 13.46 -12.58
C SER A 165 -0.62 13.25 -13.84
N GLY A 166 -0.27 14.34 -14.50
CA GLY A 166 0.48 14.34 -15.75
C GLY A 166 2.00 14.40 -15.57
N GLY A 167 2.72 14.17 -16.67
CA GLY A 167 4.18 14.24 -16.73
C GLY A 167 4.90 12.95 -16.35
N VAL A 168 4.18 11.91 -15.93
CA VAL A 168 4.74 10.63 -15.52
C VAL A 168 5.05 9.77 -16.77
N GLY A 169 6.32 9.38 -16.93
CA GLY A 169 6.75 8.53 -18.04
C GLY A 169 7.03 9.25 -19.36
N ARG A 170 7.07 10.56 -19.36
CA ARG A 170 7.47 11.37 -20.51
C ARG A 170 9.00 11.37 -20.73
N ARG A 171 9.59 10.20 -20.93
CA ARG A 171 11.02 10.10 -21.20
C ARG A 171 11.32 10.42 -22.68
N THR A 172 11.55 11.68 -22.96
CA THR A 172 12.21 12.08 -24.23
C THR A 172 13.71 12.32 -24.03
N ASP A 173 14.18 12.46 -22.78
CA ASP A 173 15.56 12.79 -22.51
C ASP A 173 15.99 12.32 -21.12
N ARG A 174 17.14 11.65 -21.00
CA ARG A 174 17.73 11.22 -19.72
C ARG A 174 18.18 12.37 -18.82
N LEU A 175 18.20 13.58 -19.33
CA LEU A 175 18.68 14.79 -18.64
C LEU A 175 17.63 15.42 -17.70
N ARG A 176 16.37 14.96 -17.71
CA ARG A 176 15.26 15.54 -16.92
C ARG A 176 14.91 14.78 -15.66
N ARG A 177 15.86 14.16 -15.01
CA ARG A 177 15.64 13.35 -13.81
C ARG A 177 14.98 14.12 -12.67
N ALA A 178 15.28 15.40 -12.52
CA ALA A 178 14.65 16.23 -11.47
C ALA A 178 13.16 16.45 -11.75
N GLU A 179 12.78 16.80 -12.98
CA GLU A 179 11.38 16.97 -13.38
C GLU A 179 10.57 15.66 -13.24
N ASP A 180 11.20 14.51 -13.56
CA ASP A 180 10.56 13.20 -13.38
C ASP A 180 10.27 12.92 -11.88
N ILE A 181 11.19 13.30 -10.98
CA ILE A 181 11.00 13.14 -9.53
C ILE A 181 9.87 14.05 -9.04
N GLU A 182 9.83 15.31 -9.44
CA GLU A 182 8.74 16.24 -9.08
C GLU A 182 7.37 15.72 -9.53
N CYS A 183 7.28 15.10 -10.72
CA CYS A 183 6.05 14.49 -11.19
C CYS A 183 5.63 13.30 -10.31
N LEU A 184 6.58 12.47 -9.87
CA LEU A 184 6.33 11.34 -9.00
C LEU A 184 5.97 11.78 -7.57
N GLU A 185 6.58 12.84 -7.06
CA GLU A 185 6.23 13.45 -5.77
C GLU A 185 4.80 14.01 -5.80
N ARG A 186 4.45 14.77 -6.84
CA ARG A 186 3.08 15.27 -7.03
C ARG A 186 2.06 14.13 -7.14
N MET A 187 2.39 13.09 -7.91
CA MET A 187 1.56 11.89 -8.01
C MET A 187 1.32 11.26 -6.63
N THR A 188 2.35 11.13 -5.82
CA THR A 188 2.24 10.56 -4.47
C THR A 188 1.36 11.42 -3.57
N THR A 189 1.53 12.74 -3.60
CA THR A 189 0.71 13.68 -2.82
C THR A 189 -0.77 13.59 -3.23
N GLU A 190 -1.05 13.50 -4.52
CA GLU A 190 -2.44 13.36 -5.00
C GLU A 190 -3.03 11.99 -4.64
N LEU A 191 -2.25 10.91 -4.66
CA LEU A 191 -2.69 9.59 -4.22
C LEU A 191 -2.99 9.59 -2.72
N ASP A 192 -2.10 10.14 -1.91
CA ASP A 192 -2.26 10.26 -0.47
C ASP A 192 -3.53 11.04 -0.11
N LYS A 193 -3.78 12.14 -0.82
CA LYS A 193 -5.02 12.90 -0.67
C LYS A 193 -6.27 12.06 -0.96
N ARG A 194 -6.22 11.13 -1.93
CA ARG A 194 -7.35 10.23 -2.22
C ARG A 194 -7.54 9.17 -1.15
N LEU A 195 -6.44 8.67 -0.57
CA LEU A 195 -6.51 7.70 0.51
C LEU A 195 -7.03 8.30 1.82
N ASN A 196 -6.95 9.62 1.98
CA ASN A 196 -7.47 10.30 3.17
C ASN A 196 -8.98 10.12 3.35
N GLU A 197 -9.75 9.98 2.28
CA GLU A 197 -11.18 9.66 2.38
C GLU A 197 -11.39 8.34 3.14
N LYS A 198 -10.65 7.30 2.76
CA LYS A 198 -10.70 5.99 3.45
C LYS A 198 -10.17 6.05 4.89
N ARG A 199 -9.13 6.86 5.14
CA ARG A 199 -8.65 7.08 6.52
C ARG A 199 -9.68 7.77 7.38
N GLN A 200 -10.40 8.76 6.85
CA GLN A 200 -11.49 9.43 7.57
C GLN A 200 -12.63 8.48 7.91
N GLU A 201 -13.01 7.58 7.00
CA GLU A 201 -14.00 6.53 7.31
C GLU A 201 -13.58 5.68 8.51
N VAL A 202 -12.29 5.29 8.56
CA VAL A 202 -11.73 4.53 9.71
C VAL A 202 -11.63 5.37 10.99
N GLU A 203 -11.41 6.69 10.87
CA GLU A 203 -11.40 7.60 12.04
C GLU A 203 -12.81 7.84 12.59
N GLU A 204 -13.82 7.94 11.72
CA GLU A 204 -15.22 8.14 12.11
C GLU A 204 -15.84 6.90 12.74
N ASP A 205 -15.47 5.71 12.29
CA ASP A 205 -15.90 4.42 12.85
C ASP A 205 -14.67 3.51 13.01
N PRO A 206 -13.96 3.59 14.14
CA PRO A 206 -12.71 2.90 14.36
C PRO A 206 -12.83 1.38 14.21
N LEU A 207 -11.78 0.77 13.68
CA LEU A 207 -11.71 -0.67 13.58
C LEU A 207 -11.66 -1.31 14.98
N ALA A 208 -12.31 -2.45 15.12
CA ALA A 208 -12.34 -3.22 16.38
C ALA A 208 -10.93 -3.60 16.90
N ALA A 209 -9.94 -3.68 16.03
CA ALA A 209 -8.53 -3.83 16.38
C ALA A 209 -7.63 -3.12 15.36
N ASN A 210 -6.49 -2.62 15.81
CA ASN A 210 -5.50 -2.05 14.92
C ASN A 210 -4.90 -3.14 14.00
N PRO A 211 -4.85 -2.96 12.67
CA PRO A 211 -4.28 -3.93 11.74
C PRO A 211 -2.84 -4.35 12.07
N LEU A 212 -2.01 -3.43 12.58
CA LEU A 212 -0.63 -3.74 12.97
C LEU A 212 -0.60 -4.67 14.18
N PHE A 213 -1.46 -4.44 15.17
CA PHE A 213 -1.60 -5.32 16.32
C PHE A 213 -2.08 -6.72 15.90
N VAL A 214 -3.07 -6.79 15.00
CA VAL A 214 -3.53 -8.08 14.45
C VAL A 214 -2.42 -8.81 13.72
N LYS A 215 -1.57 -8.09 12.95
CA LYS A 215 -0.39 -8.65 12.30
C LYS A 215 0.54 -9.31 13.30
N GLU A 216 0.93 -8.61 14.37
CA GLU A 216 1.81 -9.15 15.41
C GLU A 216 1.22 -10.40 16.08
N MET A 217 -0.06 -10.36 16.41
CA MET A 217 -0.73 -11.52 17.03
C MET A 217 -0.75 -12.73 16.09
N ILE A 218 -0.97 -12.54 14.80
CA ILE A 218 -0.88 -13.62 13.81
C ILE A 218 0.55 -14.16 13.76
N GLU A 219 1.57 -13.31 13.67
CA GLU A 219 2.98 -13.72 13.62
C GLU A 219 3.43 -14.47 14.87
N MET A 220 2.91 -14.10 16.05
CA MET A 220 3.20 -14.78 17.31
C MET A 220 2.52 -16.15 17.43
N MET A 221 1.30 -16.28 16.94
CA MET A 221 0.45 -17.47 17.17
C MET A 221 0.48 -18.48 16.03
N VAL A 222 0.81 -18.06 14.83
CA VAL A 222 0.89 -18.91 13.65
C VAL A 222 2.36 -19.20 13.33
N PRO A 223 2.84 -20.43 13.59
CA PRO A 223 4.24 -20.76 13.33
C PRO A 223 4.53 -20.71 11.83
N SER A 224 5.53 -19.94 11.46
CA SER A 224 6.04 -19.91 10.10
C SER A 224 6.71 -21.24 9.73
N LYS A 225 6.53 -21.70 8.50
CA LYS A 225 7.26 -22.86 7.98
C LYS A 225 8.74 -22.48 7.83
N ALA A 226 9.62 -23.26 8.45
CA ALA A 226 11.08 -23.22 8.27
C ALA A 226 11.79 -21.89 8.61
N GLY A 227 11.28 -21.08 9.52
CA GLY A 227 11.95 -19.84 9.95
C GLY A 227 11.85 -18.67 8.95
N GLU A 228 10.98 -18.78 7.97
CA GLU A 228 10.59 -17.65 7.10
C GLU A 228 9.47 -16.85 7.75
N GLU A 229 9.53 -15.51 7.69
CA GLU A 229 8.43 -14.66 8.14
C GLU A 229 7.17 -14.93 7.32
N LEU A 230 6.00 -14.94 7.99
CA LEU A 230 4.72 -15.01 7.30
C LEU A 230 4.57 -13.78 6.41
N PRO A 231 4.33 -13.93 5.10
CA PRO A 231 4.15 -12.79 4.23
C PRO A 231 2.81 -12.10 4.51
N ILE A 232 2.81 -11.14 5.42
CA ILE A 232 1.65 -10.33 5.79
C ILE A 232 1.82 -8.92 5.23
N THR A 233 0.83 -8.45 4.49
CA THR A 233 0.73 -7.09 3.99
C THR A 233 -0.35 -6.35 4.79
N VAL A 234 0.01 -5.25 5.43
CA VAL A 234 -0.94 -4.38 6.14
C VAL A 234 -1.70 -3.52 5.13
N GLN A 235 -2.97 -3.31 5.41
CA GLN A 235 -3.89 -2.43 4.70
C GLN A 235 -4.55 -1.47 5.69
N LEU A 236 -5.19 -0.41 5.20
CA LEU A 236 -5.86 0.58 6.07
C LEU A 236 -6.96 -0.03 6.93
N ASP A 237 -7.67 -1.03 6.43
CA ASP A 237 -8.80 -1.68 7.08
C ASP A 237 -8.57 -3.17 7.39
N GLY A 238 -7.33 -3.64 7.31
CA GLY A 238 -7.03 -5.05 7.56
C GLY A 238 -5.68 -5.52 7.08
N LEU A 239 -5.64 -6.77 6.59
CA LEU A 239 -4.42 -7.48 6.24
C LEU A 239 -4.64 -8.36 5.01
N ARG A 240 -3.57 -8.56 4.24
CA ARG A 240 -3.46 -9.69 3.30
C ARG A 240 -2.43 -10.67 3.86
N VAL A 241 -2.83 -11.91 4.10
CA VAL A 241 -1.96 -12.97 4.63
C VAL A 241 -1.74 -14.05 3.57
N SER A 242 -0.48 -14.27 3.19
CA SER A 242 -0.11 -15.29 2.19
C SER A 242 0.19 -16.61 2.87
N ILE A 243 -0.86 -17.40 3.10
CA ILE A 243 -0.82 -18.73 3.73
C ILE A 243 -1.53 -19.77 2.89
N ASP A 244 -1.27 -21.03 3.18
CA ASP A 244 -1.97 -22.17 2.62
C ASP A 244 -3.34 -22.38 3.32
N GLU A 245 -4.21 -23.15 2.66
CA GLU A 245 -5.58 -23.41 3.17
C GLU A 245 -5.58 -24.16 4.50
N GLU A 246 -4.57 -25.00 4.74
CA GLU A 246 -4.38 -25.76 5.99
C GLU A 246 -4.15 -24.85 7.21
N GLU A 247 -3.53 -23.69 7.00
CA GLU A 247 -3.18 -22.74 8.06
C GLU A 247 -4.33 -21.76 8.37
N LEU A 248 -5.33 -21.68 7.51
CA LEU A 248 -6.48 -20.78 7.68
C LEU A 248 -7.22 -21.00 9.01
N GLY A 249 -7.29 -22.26 9.45
CA GLY A 249 -7.90 -22.62 10.74
C GLY A 249 -7.20 -21.92 11.92
N ASN A 250 -5.87 -21.86 11.88
CA ASN A 250 -5.06 -21.23 12.91
C ASN A 250 -5.32 -19.72 12.96
N ILE A 251 -5.36 -19.05 11.80
CA ILE A 251 -5.62 -17.60 11.75
C ILE A 251 -7.00 -17.25 12.29
N LYS A 252 -8.03 -18.03 11.97
CA LYS A 252 -9.39 -17.81 12.46
C LYS A 252 -9.51 -17.88 14.00
N THR A 253 -8.63 -18.63 14.63
CA THR A 253 -8.62 -18.86 16.08
C THR A 253 -7.65 -17.96 16.83
N VAL A 254 -6.89 -17.08 16.15
CA VAL A 254 -6.02 -16.09 16.80
C VAL A 254 -6.86 -15.24 17.74
N GLU A 255 -6.40 -15.15 18.99
CA GLU A 255 -7.06 -14.36 20.02
C GLU A 255 -6.60 -12.91 19.97
N ILE A 256 -7.56 -12.00 19.82
CA ILE A 256 -7.36 -10.55 19.84
C ILE A 256 -8.11 -10.03 21.05
N GLY A 257 -7.37 -9.74 22.12
CA GLY A 257 -7.97 -9.44 23.42
C GLY A 257 -8.83 -10.59 23.92
N THR A 258 -10.13 -10.37 24.08
CA THR A 258 -11.10 -11.37 24.57
C THR A 258 -11.83 -12.13 23.47
N ARG A 259 -11.56 -11.86 22.21
CA ARG A 259 -12.29 -12.41 21.06
C ARG A 259 -11.36 -13.09 20.05
N LYS A 260 -11.94 -13.99 19.27
CA LYS A 260 -11.24 -14.61 18.13
C LYS A 260 -11.26 -13.67 16.92
N LEU A 261 -10.20 -13.71 16.13
CA LEU A 261 -10.10 -12.91 14.89
C LEU A 261 -11.31 -13.13 13.97
N SER A 262 -11.82 -14.35 13.86
CA SER A 262 -13.04 -14.66 13.08
C SER A 262 -14.32 -13.98 13.57
N GLU A 263 -14.36 -13.46 14.78
CA GLU A 263 -15.52 -12.75 15.34
C GLU A 263 -15.48 -11.26 15.03
N ILE A 264 -14.28 -10.70 14.82
CA ILE A 264 -14.05 -9.27 14.62
C ILE A 264 -13.61 -8.91 13.21
N ALA A 265 -13.35 -9.91 12.37
CA ALA A 265 -12.92 -9.71 10.99
C ALA A 265 -13.65 -10.64 10.02
N GLU A 266 -13.85 -10.15 8.79
CA GLU A 266 -14.20 -10.99 7.66
C GLU A 266 -12.94 -11.60 7.08
N ILE A 267 -12.86 -12.94 7.05
CA ILE A 267 -11.72 -13.67 6.50
C ILE A 267 -12.18 -14.42 5.24
N ARG A 268 -11.67 -14.01 4.09
CA ARG A 268 -12.02 -14.59 2.80
C ARG A 268 -10.79 -14.85 1.92
N LYS A 269 -10.92 -15.80 1.00
CA LYS A 269 -9.87 -16.07 0.02
C LYS A 269 -9.65 -14.86 -0.88
N SER A 270 -8.42 -14.43 -1.04
CA SER A 270 -8.05 -13.39 -2.00
C SER A 270 -8.10 -13.93 -3.43
N LEU A 271 -8.55 -13.10 -4.37
CA LEU A 271 -8.51 -13.41 -5.80
C LEU A 271 -7.10 -13.25 -6.38
N PHE A 272 -6.24 -12.51 -5.67
CA PHE A 272 -4.84 -12.32 -6.07
C PHE A 272 -3.93 -13.36 -5.42
N LYS A 273 -3.81 -13.36 -4.08
CA LYS A 273 -2.97 -14.30 -3.33
C LYS A 273 -3.40 -14.38 -1.86
N GLY A 274 -3.40 -15.60 -1.30
CA GLY A 274 -3.66 -15.84 0.13
C GLY A 274 -5.07 -15.48 0.56
N TYR A 275 -5.17 -14.87 1.74
CA TYR A 275 -6.43 -14.52 2.38
C TYR A 275 -6.46 -13.05 2.76
N LEU A 276 -7.61 -12.42 2.60
CA LEU A 276 -7.91 -11.10 3.14
C LEU A 276 -8.53 -11.25 4.51
N VAL A 277 -8.06 -10.44 5.43
CA VAL A 277 -8.60 -10.27 6.79
C VAL A 277 -9.04 -8.82 6.89
N LYS A 278 -10.33 -8.56 6.70
CA LYS A 278 -10.91 -7.22 6.80
C LYS A 278 -11.49 -7.05 8.20
N ILE A 279 -10.89 -6.16 8.99
CA ILE A 279 -11.29 -5.91 10.36
C ILE A 279 -12.57 -5.09 10.34
N ARG A 280 -13.56 -5.53 11.10
CA ARG A 280 -14.84 -4.84 11.19
C ARG A 280 -14.73 -3.62 12.08
N PRO A 281 -15.53 -2.59 11.82
CA PRO A 281 -15.59 -1.42 12.68
C PRO A 281 -16.21 -1.77 14.06
N GLU A 282 -15.89 -0.95 15.06
CA GLU A 282 -16.42 -1.11 16.43
C GLU A 282 -17.95 -1.02 16.48
N SER A 283 -18.56 -0.24 15.59
CA SER A 283 -20.02 -0.14 15.49
C SER A 283 -20.70 -1.48 15.21
N GLU A 284 -20.02 -2.39 14.49
CA GLU A 284 -20.58 -3.71 14.14
C GLU A 284 -20.34 -4.78 15.21
N VAL A 285 -19.18 -4.76 15.86
CA VAL A 285 -18.75 -5.87 16.72
C VAL A 285 -18.53 -5.47 18.16
N GLY A 286 -18.59 -4.17 18.47
CA GLY A 286 -18.32 -3.60 19.79
C GLY A 286 -16.83 -3.48 20.09
N CYS A 287 -16.50 -2.65 21.09
CA CYS A 287 -15.13 -2.45 21.54
C CYS A 287 -14.55 -3.74 22.15
N ILE A 288 -13.28 -4.01 21.90
CA ILE A 288 -12.59 -5.23 22.37
C ILE A 288 -11.82 -4.97 23.66
N PHE A 289 -11.44 -3.72 23.91
CA PHE A 289 -10.61 -3.28 25.02
C PHE A 289 -11.36 -2.39 25.99
#